data_62ac4ff6aa7c834b38987d2775887f38
#
_entry.id   62ac4ff6aa7c834b38987d2775887f38
#
_cell.length_a   1.000
_cell.length_b   1.000
_cell.length_c   1.000
_cell.angle_alpha   90.00
_cell.angle_beta   90.00
_cell.angle_gamma   90.00
#
_symmetry.space_group_name_H-M   'P 1'
#
loop_
_entity.id
_entity.type
_entity.pdbx_description
1 polymer ?
#
loop_
_entity_poly.entity_id
_entity_poly.type
_entity_poly.pdbx_seq_one_letter_code
_entity_poly.pdbx_strand_id
1 'polypeptide(L)'
;MKLRFITPDVHGIIDYAAGAGLMALPFILGLGESSNLALWLSVVTGAAVWAVSALTDYKLAFLRTIPFDGHLAIDLAAATLFMAAPFLLQFEGLDAYYYWVNAAVVYLVVALTANSTSIKNQNENI
;
A
#
# COMPACT_ATOMS: atom_id res chain seq x y z
N MET A 1 -22.97 -11.10 4.11
CA MET A 1 -21.54 -11.46 4.13
C MET A 1 -20.69 -10.18 4.18
N LYS A 2 -19.73 -10.13 5.09
CA LYS A 2 -18.78 -9.01 5.17
C LYS A 2 -17.69 -9.16 4.12
N LEU A 3 -17.71 -8.32 3.07
CA LEU A 3 -16.64 -8.27 2.10
C LEU A 3 -15.42 -7.50 2.62
N ARG A 4 -15.63 -6.53 3.51
CA ARG A 4 -14.55 -5.73 4.10
C ARG A 4 -14.21 -6.26 5.49
N PHE A 5 -13.41 -7.32 5.55
CA PHE A 5 -13.08 -8.01 6.79
C PHE A 5 -11.73 -7.61 7.39
N ILE A 6 -10.87 -6.90 6.65
CA ILE A 6 -9.59 -6.41 7.18
C ILE A 6 -9.86 -5.19 8.04
N THR A 7 -9.56 -5.30 9.34
CA THR A 7 -9.70 -4.19 10.28
C THR A 7 -8.59 -3.16 10.08
N PRO A 8 -8.76 -1.90 10.54
CA PRO A 8 -7.67 -0.91 10.48
C PRO A 8 -6.38 -1.38 11.14
N ASP A 9 -6.45 -2.08 12.27
CA ASP A 9 -5.26 -2.55 12.97
C ASP A 9 -4.53 -3.65 12.19
N VAL A 10 -5.27 -4.58 11.58
CA VAL A 10 -4.69 -5.60 10.70
C VAL A 10 -4.09 -4.95 9.46
N HIS A 11 -4.76 -3.95 8.88
CA HIS A 11 -4.25 -3.17 7.76
C HIS A 11 -2.92 -2.52 8.13
N GLY A 12 -2.81 -1.97 9.34
CA GLY A 12 -1.56 -1.37 9.85
C GLY A 12 -0.40 -2.37 9.89
N ILE A 13 -0.65 -3.61 10.31
CA ILE A 13 0.36 -4.68 10.28
C ILE A 13 0.80 -4.95 8.84
N ILE A 14 -0.15 -5.03 7.92
CA ILE A 14 0.12 -5.24 6.49
C ILE A 14 0.99 -4.08 5.94
N ASP A 15 0.69 -2.84 6.32
CA ASP A 15 1.44 -1.66 5.86
C ASP A 15 2.89 -1.69 6.30
N TYR A 16 3.17 -1.99 7.56
CA TYR A 16 4.55 -2.07 8.04
C TYR A 16 5.31 -3.21 7.35
N ALA A 17 4.67 -4.36 7.14
CA ALA A 17 5.25 -5.48 6.41
C ALA A 17 5.47 -5.12 4.94
N ALA A 18 4.50 -4.47 4.30
CA ALA A 18 4.58 -4.03 2.90
C ALA A 18 5.69 -2.99 2.70
N GLY A 19 5.81 -2.02 3.61
CA GLY A 19 6.87 -1.03 3.56
C GLY A 19 8.26 -1.67 3.66
N ALA A 20 8.43 -2.63 4.57
CA ALA A 20 9.67 -3.40 4.67
C ALA A 20 9.96 -4.16 3.37
N GLY A 21 8.95 -4.81 2.78
CA GLY A 21 9.08 -5.50 1.50
C GLY A 21 9.46 -4.57 0.36
N LEU A 22 8.79 -3.41 0.25
CA LEU A 22 9.08 -2.42 -0.79
C LEU A 22 10.51 -1.86 -0.69
N MET A 23 11.09 -1.83 0.50
CA MET A 23 12.49 -1.39 0.69
C MET A 23 13.51 -2.50 0.47
N ALA A 24 13.19 -3.74 0.82
CA ALA A 24 14.13 -4.87 0.77
C ALA A 24 14.05 -5.70 -0.51
N LEU A 25 12.83 -6.01 -0.98
CA LEU A 25 12.63 -6.90 -2.13
C LEU A 25 13.28 -6.39 -3.44
N PRO A 26 13.32 -5.07 -3.74
CA PRO A 26 14.02 -4.61 -4.93
C PRO A 26 15.48 -5.06 -5.00
N PHE A 27 16.17 -5.09 -3.88
CA PHE A 27 17.56 -5.56 -3.82
C PHE A 27 17.64 -7.08 -3.91
N ILE A 28 16.76 -7.79 -3.21
CA ILE A 28 16.73 -9.26 -3.19
C ILE A 28 16.41 -9.81 -4.59
N LEU A 29 15.45 -9.20 -5.29
CA LEU A 29 14.99 -9.62 -6.61
C LEU A 29 15.87 -9.08 -7.74
N GLY A 30 16.78 -8.15 -7.45
CA GLY A 30 17.63 -7.55 -8.48
C GLY A 30 16.87 -6.63 -9.43
N LEU A 31 15.94 -5.84 -8.93
CA LEU A 31 15.26 -4.83 -9.74
C LEU A 31 16.24 -3.79 -10.26
N GLY A 32 15.89 -3.17 -11.37
CA GLY A 32 16.68 -2.09 -11.97
C GLY A 32 17.34 -2.45 -13.29
N GLU A 33 17.10 -3.65 -13.82
CA GLU A 33 17.66 -4.04 -15.13
C GLU A 33 17.14 -3.16 -16.26
N SER A 34 15.82 -2.88 -16.27
CA SER A 34 15.24 -2.01 -17.28
C SER A 34 15.41 -0.53 -16.95
N SER A 35 15.42 -0.18 -15.65
CA SER A 35 15.59 1.19 -15.19
C SER A 35 15.95 1.21 -13.71
N ASN A 36 16.95 1.99 -13.33
CA ASN A 36 17.29 2.22 -11.91
C ASN A 36 16.10 2.78 -11.11
N LEU A 37 15.18 3.48 -11.76
CA LEU A 37 13.98 4.00 -11.10
C LEU A 37 13.08 2.87 -10.57
N ALA A 38 13.08 1.69 -11.20
CA ALA A 38 12.32 0.55 -10.71
C ALA A 38 12.76 0.12 -9.32
N LEU A 39 14.05 0.16 -9.03
CA LEU A 39 14.57 -0.12 -7.70
C LEU A 39 14.27 1.02 -6.73
N TRP A 40 14.64 2.24 -7.07
CA TRP A 40 14.62 3.36 -6.14
C TRP A 40 13.21 3.90 -5.87
N LEU A 41 12.31 3.89 -6.85
CA LEU A 41 10.91 4.26 -6.63
C LEU A 41 10.26 3.33 -5.61
N SER A 42 10.55 2.04 -5.65
CA SER A 42 10.05 1.08 -4.66
C SER A 42 10.61 1.36 -3.26
N VAL A 43 11.91 1.59 -3.15
CA VAL A 43 12.55 1.90 -1.85
C VAL A 43 11.96 3.16 -1.23
N VAL A 44 11.84 4.23 -2.01
CA VAL A 44 11.27 5.51 -1.54
C VAL A 44 9.80 5.33 -1.16
N THR A 45 9.04 4.58 -1.95
CA THR A 45 7.62 4.29 -1.63
C THR A 45 7.51 3.50 -0.34
N GLY A 46 8.37 2.51 -0.10
CA GLY A 46 8.38 1.75 1.15
C GLY A 46 8.64 2.63 2.38
N ALA A 47 9.61 3.54 2.27
CA ALA A 47 9.88 4.52 3.32
C ALA A 47 8.68 5.45 3.55
N ALA A 48 8.03 5.90 2.46
CA ALA A 48 6.81 6.71 2.54
C ALA A 48 5.65 5.94 3.19
N VAL A 49 5.49 4.66 2.89
CA VAL A 49 4.48 3.80 3.53
C VAL A 49 4.71 3.76 5.05
N TRP A 50 5.93 3.59 5.50
CA TRP A 50 6.23 3.63 6.94
C TRP A 50 5.92 4.99 7.57
N ALA A 51 6.28 6.09 6.90
CA ALA A 51 5.99 7.44 7.39
C ALA A 51 4.48 7.68 7.49
N VAL A 52 3.73 7.35 6.45
CA VAL A 52 2.27 7.50 6.44
C VAL A 52 1.62 6.60 7.50
N SER A 53 2.09 5.37 7.65
CA SER A 53 1.58 4.43 8.65
C SER A 53 1.83 4.92 10.07
N ALA A 54 3.00 5.48 10.34
CA ALA A 54 3.32 6.05 11.65
C ALA A 54 2.43 7.27 12.00
N LEU A 55 1.85 7.92 11.00
CA LEU A 55 1.01 9.11 11.17
C LEU A 55 -0.50 8.84 11.03
N THR A 56 -0.89 7.61 10.74
CA THR A 56 -2.30 7.25 10.51
C THR A 56 -3.00 6.91 11.82
N ASP A 57 -4.28 7.30 11.95
CA ASP A 57 -5.10 7.01 13.13
C ASP A 57 -5.51 5.53 13.16
N TYR A 58 -4.62 4.68 13.62
CA TYR A 58 -4.84 3.29 13.99
C TYR A 58 -3.86 2.87 15.10
N LYS A 59 -4.01 1.64 15.62
CA LYS A 59 -3.35 1.20 16.86
C LYS A 59 -1.82 1.27 16.81
N LEU A 60 -1.20 1.02 15.65
CA LEU A 60 0.25 0.97 15.48
C LEU A 60 0.86 2.33 15.11
N ALA A 61 0.10 3.41 15.19
CA ALA A 61 0.58 4.75 14.86
C ALA A 61 1.52 5.31 15.93
N PHE A 62 2.52 6.06 15.49
CA PHE A 62 3.33 6.90 16.37
C PHE A 62 2.62 8.21 16.70
N LEU A 63 2.04 8.86 15.69
CA LEU A 63 1.16 10.04 15.84
C LEU A 63 -0.09 9.82 15.00
N ARG A 64 -1.26 10.12 15.55
CA ARG A 64 -2.55 9.87 14.89
C ARG A 64 -3.09 11.14 14.25
N THR A 65 -2.46 11.58 13.14
CA THR A 65 -2.81 12.80 12.43
C THR A 65 -3.58 12.56 11.14
N ILE A 66 -3.30 11.45 10.44
CA ILE A 66 -3.99 11.11 9.19
C ILE A 66 -5.20 10.25 9.50
N PRO A 67 -6.44 10.66 9.12
CA PRO A 67 -7.61 9.79 9.26
C PRO A 67 -7.41 8.49 8.49
N PHE A 68 -7.96 7.38 8.99
CA PHE A 68 -7.76 6.09 8.34
C PHE A 68 -8.29 6.07 6.90
N ASP A 69 -9.43 6.69 6.64
CA ASP A 69 -9.97 6.79 5.26
C ASP A 69 -9.05 7.60 4.35
N GLY A 70 -8.39 8.61 4.89
CA GLY A 70 -7.34 9.36 4.18
C GLY A 70 -6.14 8.48 3.83
N HIS A 71 -5.73 7.60 4.75
CA HIS A 71 -4.70 6.61 4.48
C HIS A 71 -5.09 5.68 3.33
N LEU A 72 -6.33 5.17 3.32
CA LEU A 72 -6.82 4.32 2.23
C LEU A 72 -6.79 5.05 0.87
N ALA A 73 -7.09 6.35 0.86
CA ALA A 73 -6.99 7.16 -0.36
C ALA A 73 -5.53 7.31 -0.83
N ILE A 74 -4.58 7.46 0.09
CA ILE A 74 -3.15 7.50 -0.22
C ILE A 74 -2.71 6.15 -0.80
N ASP A 75 -3.16 5.03 -0.24
CA ASP A 75 -2.86 3.69 -0.76
C ASP A 75 -3.36 3.52 -2.19
N LEU A 76 -4.58 3.99 -2.50
CA LEU A 76 -5.13 3.94 -3.85
C LEU A 76 -4.31 4.79 -4.82
N ALA A 77 -3.87 5.97 -4.40
CA ALA A 77 -3.01 6.82 -5.21
C ALA A 77 -1.65 6.13 -5.49
N ALA A 78 -1.04 5.52 -4.48
CA ALA A 78 0.22 4.79 -4.63
C ALA A 78 0.05 3.56 -5.55
N ALA A 79 -1.03 2.80 -5.39
CA ALA A 79 -1.33 1.65 -6.25
C ALA A 79 -1.52 2.08 -7.71
N THR A 80 -2.21 3.20 -7.94
CA THR A 80 -2.41 3.75 -9.29
C THR A 80 -1.09 4.20 -9.89
N LEU A 81 -0.22 4.85 -9.11
CA LEU A 81 1.13 5.20 -9.54
C LEU A 81 1.93 3.95 -9.95
N PHE A 82 1.89 2.89 -9.15
CA PHE A 82 2.58 1.64 -9.44
C PHE A 82 2.01 0.95 -10.70
N MET A 83 0.69 1.00 -10.89
CA MET A 83 0.06 0.47 -12.11
C MET A 83 0.52 1.23 -13.36
N ALA A 84 0.65 2.55 -13.27
CA ALA A 84 1.04 3.40 -14.38
C ALA A 84 2.56 3.43 -14.62
N ALA A 85 3.38 3.24 -13.58
CA ALA A 85 4.82 3.43 -13.64
C ALA A 85 5.52 2.63 -14.76
N PRO A 86 5.23 1.33 -14.99
CA PRO A 86 5.87 0.61 -16.10
C PRO A 86 5.61 1.23 -17.46
N PHE A 87 4.43 1.78 -17.68
CA PHE A 87 4.10 2.45 -18.94
C PHE A 87 4.78 3.81 -19.07
N LEU A 88 4.77 4.59 -17.99
CA LEU A 88 5.32 5.96 -18.01
C LEU A 88 6.85 5.99 -17.97
N LEU A 89 7.46 5.03 -17.27
CA LEU A 89 8.90 4.97 -17.04
C LEU A 89 9.58 3.87 -17.83
N GLN A 90 8.82 3.18 -18.68
CA GLN A 90 9.31 2.14 -19.58
C GLN A 90 10.00 0.98 -18.84
N PHE A 91 9.42 0.53 -17.73
CA PHE A 91 9.87 -0.67 -17.05
C PHE A 91 9.51 -1.89 -17.88
N GLU A 92 10.41 -2.86 -17.91
CA GLU A 92 10.23 -4.11 -18.65
C GLU A 92 10.55 -5.32 -17.76
N GLY A 93 10.06 -6.49 -18.15
CA GLY A 93 10.37 -7.75 -17.51
C GLY A 93 9.99 -7.75 -16.03
N LEU A 94 10.92 -8.20 -15.18
CA LEU A 94 10.69 -8.32 -13.74
C LEU A 94 10.33 -6.98 -13.09
N ASP A 95 10.96 -5.89 -13.52
CA ASP A 95 10.64 -4.55 -13.03
C ASP A 95 9.16 -4.23 -13.22
N ALA A 96 8.63 -4.44 -14.43
CA ALA A 96 7.22 -4.18 -14.73
C ALA A 96 6.28 -5.09 -13.93
N TYR A 97 6.54 -6.39 -13.89
CA TYR A 97 5.71 -7.36 -13.15
C TYR A 97 5.67 -7.04 -11.66
N TYR A 98 6.79 -6.71 -11.06
CA TYR A 98 6.87 -6.32 -9.66
C TYR A 98 5.89 -5.17 -9.33
N TYR A 99 5.90 -4.11 -10.15
CA TYR A 99 5.03 -2.95 -9.97
C TYR A 99 3.55 -3.30 -10.13
N TRP A 100 3.21 -4.08 -11.16
CA TRP A 100 1.83 -4.46 -11.41
C TRP A 100 1.29 -5.41 -10.33
N VAL A 101 2.09 -6.37 -9.86
CA VAL A 101 1.68 -7.28 -8.78
C VAL A 101 1.46 -6.50 -7.49
N ASN A 102 2.37 -5.59 -7.13
CA ASN A 102 2.19 -4.74 -5.94
C ASN A 102 0.93 -3.88 -6.05
N ALA A 103 0.68 -3.26 -7.20
CA ALA A 103 -0.53 -2.47 -7.42
C ALA A 103 -1.79 -3.31 -7.21
N ALA A 104 -1.84 -4.50 -7.80
CA ALA A 104 -2.99 -5.41 -7.68
C ALA A 104 -3.23 -5.80 -6.22
N VAL A 105 -2.18 -6.13 -5.48
CA VAL A 105 -2.27 -6.49 -4.05
C VAL A 105 -2.81 -5.32 -3.23
N VAL A 106 -2.31 -4.11 -3.46
CA VAL A 106 -2.77 -2.92 -2.71
C VAL A 106 -4.24 -2.62 -3.03
N TYR A 107 -4.65 -2.66 -4.30
CA TYR A 107 -6.06 -2.50 -4.65
C TYR A 107 -6.94 -3.53 -3.93
N LEU A 108 -6.52 -4.78 -3.88
CA LEU A 108 -7.26 -5.84 -3.20
C LEU A 108 -7.34 -5.59 -1.70
N VAL A 109 -6.24 -5.25 -1.05
CA VAL A 109 -6.20 -4.97 0.40
C VAL A 109 -7.10 -3.79 0.74
N VAL A 110 -7.07 -2.70 -0.03
CA VAL A 110 -7.95 -1.54 0.19
C VAL A 110 -9.42 -1.94 0.00
N ALA A 111 -9.73 -2.70 -1.05
CA ALA A 111 -11.10 -3.16 -1.31
C ALA A 111 -11.65 -4.04 -0.16
N LEU A 112 -10.80 -4.82 0.48
CA LEU A 112 -11.17 -5.73 1.57
C LEU A 112 -11.06 -5.09 2.96
N THR A 113 -10.56 -3.86 3.07
CA THR A 113 -10.38 -3.18 4.36
C THR A 113 -11.65 -2.43 4.76
N ALA A 114 -12.07 -2.61 6.02
CA ALA A 114 -13.18 -1.88 6.61
C ALA A 114 -12.83 -0.38 6.73
N ASN A 115 -13.63 0.45 6.12
CA ASN A 115 -13.53 1.92 6.21
C ASN A 115 -14.57 2.48 7.19
N SER A 116 -14.55 3.78 7.44
CA SER A 116 -15.45 4.42 8.40
C SER A 116 -16.93 4.17 8.06
N THR A 117 -17.28 4.24 6.78
CA THR A 117 -18.65 4.00 6.32
C THR A 117 -19.09 2.55 6.55
N SER A 118 -18.24 1.58 6.23
CA SER A 118 -18.55 0.16 6.41
C SER A 118 -18.69 -0.21 7.89
N ILE A 119 -17.85 0.36 8.77
CA ILE A 119 -17.92 0.15 10.21
C ILE A 119 -19.23 0.73 10.78
N LYS A 120 -19.59 1.95 10.36
CA LYS A 120 -20.84 2.59 10.78
C LYS A 120 -22.06 1.74 10.38
N ASN A 121 -22.11 1.29 9.15
CA ASN A 121 -23.23 0.47 8.66
C ASN A 121 -23.38 -0.84 9.42
N GLN A 122 -22.27 -1.46 9.83
CA GLN A 122 -22.31 -2.66 10.66
C GLN A 122 -22.92 -2.38 12.05
N ASN A 123 -22.56 -1.26 12.65
CA ASN A 123 -23.05 -0.88 13.97
C ASN A 123 -24.54 -0.54 13.94
N GLU A 124 -25.05 0.04 12.86
CA GLU A 124 -26.47 0.38 12.69
C GLU A 124 -27.35 -0.86 12.46
N ASN A 125 -26.77 -1.96 11.97
CA ASN A 125 -27.50 -3.21 11.69
C ASN A 125 -27.51 -4.19 12.87
N ILE A 126 -26.97 -3.80 14.00
CA ILE A 126 -27.05 -4.54 15.25
C ILE A 126 -28.29 -4.09 16.01
#